data_3b1f159dacf510cd7952b8c42b3d314d
#
_entry.id   3b1f159dacf510cd7952b8c42b3d314d
#
_cell.length_a   1.000
_cell.length_b   1.000
_cell.length_c   1.000
_cell.angle_alpha   90.00
_cell.angle_beta   90.00
_cell.angle_gamma   90.00
#
_symmetry.space_group_name_H-M   'P 1'
#
loop_
_entity.id
_entity.type
_entity.pdbx_description
1 polymer ?
#
loop_
_entity_poly.entity_id
_entity_poly.type
_entity_poly.pdbx_seq_one_letter_code
_entity_poly.pdbx_strand_id
1 'polypeptide(L)'
;MTPSPALAGDANGPVHVSAGTIVDLGVLQSKYADPRRVVVWLPSGYKAHGPKYAVLYMHDGQNLFDKGTAGYGMEWEVDEHLDKLIRDKKVRPTIVVGIWNTPKRLQEYVPSKAFNGLPDAYRKKVRALYGGDPLSDGYLKFIVRELKPMIDKRFNVKTDRANTAIMGSSMGALISLYAIDEYPNVFGAAGMMSTHWPLVINPDNTPVSDEDYEVVSSAFERYLAPALPSPATHKLYFDHGSETLDAVYARYQQRVDAVVAKRGYKQGINWLTRSFPGQKHNEISWASRVDVPLQFLLPPLH
;
A
#
# COMPACT_ATOMS: atom_id res chain seq x y z
N MET A 1 18.52 -20.99 0.88
CA MET A 1 19.30 -19.82 1.32
C MET A 1 18.30 -18.91 2.04
N THR A 2 18.52 -18.64 3.31
CA THR A 2 17.76 -17.61 4.03
C THR A 2 17.95 -16.29 3.28
N PRO A 3 16.89 -15.51 3.02
CA PRO A 3 17.06 -14.19 2.45
C PRO A 3 18.02 -13.43 3.38
N SER A 4 19.12 -12.94 2.81
CA SER A 4 20.06 -12.07 3.50
C SER A 4 19.24 -10.90 4.07
N PRO A 5 19.43 -10.49 5.33
CA PRO A 5 18.77 -9.29 5.80
C PRO A 5 19.19 -8.15 4.86
N ALA A 6 18.21 -7.53 4.25
CA ALA A 6 18.43 -6.31 3.48
C ALA A 6 19.31 -5.39 4.32
N LEU A 7 20.37 -4.84 3.72
CA LEU A 7 21.12 -3.76 4.32
C LEU A 7 20.10 -2.65 4.61
N ALA A 8 19.63 -2.59 5.83
CA ALA A 8 18.75 -1.52 6.26
C ALA A 8 19.53 -0.22 6.02
N GLY A 9 19.01 0.64 5.16
CA GLY A 9 19.44 2.02 5.13
C GLY A 9 19.41 2.58 6.55
N ASP A 10 20.11 3.68 6.82
CA ASP A 10 20.15 4.24 8.17
C ASP A 10 18.72 4.60 8.64
N ALA A 11 18.11 3.66 9.35
CA ALA A 11 16.75 3.80 9.87
C ALA A 11 16.56 5.03 10.78
N ASN A 12 17.66 5.65 11.22
CA ASN A 12 17.67 6.81 12.09
C ASN A 12 18.16 8.09 11.37
N GLY A 13 18.68 7.97 10.14
CA GLY A 13 19.17 9.10 9.36
C GLY A 13 18.06 10.07 8.93
N PRO A 14 18.43 11.32 8.57
CA PRO A 14 17.48 12.26 7.99
C PRO A 14 16.96 11.71 6.65
N VAL A 15 15.69 12.00 6.33
CA VAL A 15 15.11 11.68 5.01
C VAL A 15 15.31 12.90 4.11
N HIS A 16 16.00 12.73 2.99
CA HIS A 16 16.21 13.77 2.01
C HIS A 16 15.18 13.65 0.89
N VAL A 17 14.74 14.78 0.35
CA VAL A 17 13.78 14.84 -0.76
C VAL A 17 14.29 15.82 -1.82
N SER A 18 13.99 15.52 -3.07
CA SER A 18 14.31 16.37 -4.22
C SER A 18 13.28 17.47 -4.43
N ALA A 19 12.04 17.24 -3.98
CA ALA A 19 10.94 18.19 -4.10
C ALA A 19 10.10 18.23 -2.82
N GLY A 20 9.57 19.41 -2.48
CA GLY A 20 8.80 19.57 -1.26
C GLY A 20 9.64 19.58 0.02
N THR A 21 9.06 19.13 1.13
CA THR A 21 9.73 19.05 2.44
C THR A 21 9.25 17.88 3.27
N ILE A 22 10.12 17.34 4.13
CA ILE A 22 9.77 16.30 5.11
C ILE A 22 9.54 16.93 6.49
N VAL A 23 8.46 16.54 7.13
CA VAL A 23 8.23 16.68 8.56
C VAL A 23 8.38 15.29 9.19
N ASP A 24 9.48 15.06 9.86
CA ASP A 24 9.70 13.82 10.60
C ASP A 24 8.93 13.84 11.92
N LEU A 25 8.03 12.89 12.12
CA LEU A 25 7.29 12.74 13.36
C LEU A 25 8.04 11.88 14.38
N GLY A 26 9.18 11.30 13.98
CA GLY A 26 9.97 10.37 14.77
C GLY A 26 9.27 9.02 14.96
N VAL A 27 9.70 8.29 15.97
CA VAL A 27 9.15 6.98 16.34
C VAL A 27 7.90 7.17 17.20
N LEU A 28 6.75 6.89 16.61
CA LEU A 28 5.46 6.99 17.31
C LEU A 28 5.18 5.71 18.11
N GLN A 29 4.83 5.89 19.38
CA GLN A 29 4.33 4.83 20.25
C GLN A 29 2.86 4.55 19.93
N SER A 30 2.43 3.30 20.08
CA SER A 30 1.05 2.88 19.82
C SER A 30 0.56 1.90 20.89
N LYS A 31 -0.75 1.92 21.13
CA LYS A 31 -1.43 0.91 21.95
C LYS A 31 -1.80 -0.35 21.15
N TYR A 32 -1.66 -0.29 19.82
CA TYR A 32 -2.21 -1.32 18.92
C TYR A 32 -1.14 -2.05 18.12
N ALA A 33 0.03 -1.46 17.92
CA ALA A 33 1.09 -1.99 17.08
C ALA A 33 2.47 -1.61 17.64
N ASP A 34 3.53 -2.24 17.16
CA ASP A 34 4.90 -1.89 17.55
C ASP A 34 5.22 -0.45 17.14
N PRO A 35 6.08 0.25 17.92
CA PRO A 35 6.53 1.59 17.59
C PRO A 35 7.18 1.67 16.20
N ARG A 36 6.91 2.76 15.48
CA ARG A 36 7.48 2.94 14.14
C ARG A 36 7.67 4.40 13.78
N ARG A 37 8.67 4.66 12.97
CA ARG A 37 8.90 5.99 12.42
C ARG A 37 7.82 6.35 11.42
N VAL A 38 7.38 7.59 11.46
CA VAL A 38 6.43 8.16 10.49
C VAL A 38 6.99 9.48 10.01
N VAL A 39 6.97 9.70 8.72
CA VAL A 39 7.33 10.96 8.08
C VAL A 39 6.16 11.51 7.27
N VAL A 40 6.05 12.83 7.18
CA VAL A 40 5.04 13.47 6.36
C VAL A 40 5.74 14.32 5.30
N TRP A 41 5.54 13.97 4.05
CA TRP A 41 5.96 14.78 2.93
C TRP A 41 4.92 15.86 2.61
N LEU A 42 5.37 17.07 2.44
CA LEU A 42 4.58 18.24 2.09
C LEU A 42 5.01 18.74 0.70
N PRO A 43 4.09 18.95 -0.25
CA PRO A 43 4.43 19.40 -1.60
C PRO A 43 5.04 20.80 -1.60
N SER A 44 5.77 21.14 -2.66
CA SER A 44 6.30 22.47 -2.88
C SER A 44 5.17 23.51 -2.77
N GLY A 45 5.41 24.55 -1.97
CA GLY A 45 4.40 25.57 -1.74
C GLY A 45 3.27 25.19 -0.78
N TYR A 46 3.44 24.13 0.04
CA TYR A 46 2.49 23.80 1.10
C TYR A 46 2.20 25.01 2.00
N LYS A 47 0.94 25.22 2.33
CA LYS A 47 0.49 26.30 3.23
C LYS A 47 -0.22 25.71 4.44
N ALA A 48 0.23 26.08 5.64
CA ALA A 48 -0.39 25.67 6.90
C ALA A 48 -1.81 26.25 7.08
N HIS A 49 -2.13 27.28 6.33
CA HIS A 49 -3.46 27.92 6.33
C HIS A 49 -3.95 28.12 4.88
N GLY A 50 -5.26 28.13 4.67
CA GLY A 50 -5.89 28.29 3.35
C GLY A 50 -6.46 26.99 2.80
N PRO A 51 -6.39 26.76 1.47
CA PRO A 51 -6.95 25.54 0.86
C PRO A 51 -6.35 24.27 1.45
N LYS A 52 -7.21 23.32 1.79
CA LYS A 52 -6.83 22.07 2.45
C LYS A 52 -6.37 21.01 1.45
N TYR A 53 -5.42 20.19 1.89
CA TYR A 53 -4.78 19.12 1.13
C TYR A 53 -5.51 17.78 1.33
N ALA A 54 -5.51 16.92 0.33
CA ALA A 54 -5.82 15.51 0.50
C ALA A 54 -4.66 14.79 1.22
N VAL A 55 -4.91 13.58 1.72
CA VAL A 55 -3.91 12.76 2.42
C VAL A 55 -3.77 11.41 1.74
N LEU A 56 -2.55 11.05 1.38
CA LEU A 56 -2.18 9.71 0.93
C LEU A 56 -1.33 9.03 2.01
N TYR A 57 -1.83 7.96 2.60
CA TYR A 57 -1.05 7.09 3.49
C TYR A 57 -0.31 6.06 2.65
N MET A 58 0.99 5.92 2.85
CA MET A 58 1.81 4.94 2.13
C MET A 58 2.59 4.06 3.09
N HIS A 59 2.55 2.77 2.83
CA HIS A 59 3.31 1.76 3.56
C HIS A 59 4.77 1.74 3.12
N ASP A 60 5.62 1.10 3.94
CA ASP A 60 7.07 1.00 3.67
C ASP A 60 7.72 2.38 3.49
N GLY A 61 7.39 3.31 4.39
CA GLY A 61 7.74 4.73 4.32
C GLY A 61 9.22 5.03 4.11
N GLN A 62 10.12 4.11 4.52
CA GLN A 62 11.57 4.22 4.32
C GLN A 62 11.99 4.18 2.85
N ASN A 63 11.15 3.60 1.96
CA ASN A 63 11.47 3.40 0.54
C ASN A 63 10.87 4.48 -0.39
N LEU A 64 10.15 5.48 0.15
CA LEU A 64 9.32 6.35 -0.69
C LEU A 64 10.09 7.53 -1.30
N PHE A 65 11.07 8.10 -0.59
CA PHE A 65 11.59 9.43 -0.84
C PHE A 65 13.11 9.54 -0.90
N ASP A 66 13.87 8.54 -0.40
CA ASP A 66 15.31 8.67 -0.22
C ASP A 66 15.99 7.30 -0.31
N LYS A 67 16.91 7.16 -1.26
CA LYS A 67 17.74 5.95 -1.42
C LYS A 67 18.57 5.64 -0.17
N GLY A 68 18.94 6.69 0.59
CA GLY A 68 19.73 6.54 1.82
C GLY A 68 18.96 5.86 2.95
N THR A 69 17.63 5.93 2.97
CA THR A 69 16.78 5.25 3.94
C THR A 69 16.18 3.96 3.42
N ALA A 70 16.17 3.77 2.09
CA ALA A 70 15.52 2.65 1.43
C ALA A 70 16.27 1.33 1.68
N GLY A 71 15.52 0.26 1.99
CA GLY A 71 16.05 -1.04 2.37
C GLY A 71 16.96 -1.70 1.34
N TYR A 72 16.80 -1.36 0.06
CA TYR A 72 17.59 -1.90 -1.06
C TYR A 72 18.39 -0.82 -1.82
N GLY A 73 18.51 0.40 -1.27
CA GLY A 73 19.12 1.52 -1.96
C GLY A 73 18.35 1.96 -3.21
N MET A 74 17.06 1.64 -3.27
CA MET A 74 16.13 2.00 -4.34
C MET A 74 14.89 2.63 -3.72
N GLU A 75 14.46 3.76 -4.27
CA GLU A 75 13.29 4.49 -3.80
C GLU A 75 12.19 4.55 -4.85
N TRP A 76 11.01 5.03 -4.44
CA TRP A 76 9.85 5.19 -5.31
C TRP A 76 9.77 6.55 -5.99
N GLU A 77 10.63 7.50 -5.63
CA GLU A 77 10.64 8.87 -6.16
C GLU A 77 9.25 9.54 -6.03
N VAL A 78 8.55 9.30 -4.91
CA VAL A 78 7.18 9.77 -4.72
C VAL A 78 7.10 11.29 -4.67
N ASP A 79 8.09 11.94 -4.07
CA ASP A 79 8.16 13.40 -3.94
C ASP A 79 8.33 14.08 -5.30
N GLU A 80 9.19 13.57 -6.19
CA GLU A 80 9.39 14.10 -7.53
C GLU A 80 8.12 13.96 -8.37
N HIS A 81 7.57 12.74 -8.38
CA HIS A 81 6.38 12.42 -9.17
C HIS A 81 5.16 13.22 -8.72
N LEU A 82 4.85 13.18 -7.41
CA LEU A 82 3.65 13.81 -6.89
C LEU A 82 3.75 15.34 -6.94
N ASP A 83 4.91 15.93 -6.62
CA ASP A 83 5.11 17.37 -6.73
C ASP A 83 4.91 17.87 -8.17
N LYS A 84 5.48 17.14 -9.15
CA LYS A 84 5.28 17.41 -10.56
C LYS A 84 3.80 17.32 -10.96
N LEU A 85 3.12 16.25 -10.58
CA LEU A 85 1.70 16.04 -10.89
C LEU A 85 0.80 17.13 -10.27
N ILE A 86 1.12 17.60 -9.06
CA ILE A 86 0.38 18.73 -8.42
C ILE A 86 0.60 20.02 -9.19
N ARG A 87 1.86 20.35 -9.52
CA ARG A 87 2.18 21.56 -10.31
C ARG A 87 1.52 21.55 -11.69
N ASP A 88 1.50 20.40 -12.35
CA ASP A 88 0.86 20.18 -13.65
C ASP A 88 -0.67 20.12 -13.56
N LYS A 89 -1.26 20.23 -12.35
CA LYS A 89 -2.70 20.13 -12.06
C LYS A 89 -3.32 18.80 -12.51
N LYS A 90 -2.53 17.73 -12.59
CA LYS A 90 -2.98 16.38 -12.94
C LYS A 90 -3.53 15.63 -11.73
N VAL A 91 -3.15 16.05 -10.52
CA VAL A 91 -3.68 15.55 -9.26
C VAL A 91 -4.02 16.72 -8.34
N ARG A 92 -4.93 16.48 -7.39
CA ARG A 92 -5.26 17.46 -6.35
C ARG A 92 -4.07 17.66 -5.40
N PRO A 93 -3.93 18.86 -4.77
CA PRO A 93 -2.93 19.08 -3.73
C PRO A 93 -3.06 18.02 -2.62
N THR A 94 -1.98 17.28 -2.36
CA THR A 94 -1.96 16.13 -1.49
C THR A 94 -0.68 16.11 -0.66
N ILE A 95 -0.77 15.73 0.62
CA ILE A 95 0.37 15.37 1.44
C ILE A 95 0.52 13.85 1.49
N VAL A 96 1.74 13.34 1.73
CA VAL A 96 1.98 11.90 1.88
C VAL A 96 2.43 11.58 3.31
N VAL A 97 1.78 10.61 3.92
CA VAL A 97 2.17 10.07 5.22
C VAL A 97 2.88 8.75 5.00
N GLY A 98 4.20 8.76 5.06
CA GLY A 98 5.06 7.58 4.92
C GLY A 98 5.17 6.84 6.25
N ILE A 99 4.64 5.63 6.30
CA ILE A 99 4.61 4.79 7.51
C ILE A 99 5.69 3.72 7.36
N TRP A 100 6.74 3.80 8.16
CA TRP A 100 7.84 2.84 8.13
C TRP A 100 7.39 1.47 8.63
N ASN A 101 7.89 0.42 8.01
CA ASN A 101 7.63 -0.93 8.49
C ASN A 101 8.51 -1.28 9.72
N THR A 102 8.19 -2.39 10.33
CA THR A 102 8.93 -2.98 11.44
C THR A 102 9.45 -4.35 11.02
N PRO A 103 10.29 -5.01 11.83
CA PRO A 103 10.66 -6.41 11.58
C PRO A 103 9.47 -7.37 11.48
N LYS A 104 8.29 -6.96 11.97
CA LYS A 104 7.04 -7.73 11.86
C LYS A 104 6.22 -7.39 10.61
N ARG A 105 6.81 -6.74 9.60
CA ARG A 105 6.14 -6.31 8.37
C ARG A 105 5.23 -7.37 7.76
N LEU A 106 5.70 -8.60 7.65
CA LEU A 106 4.93 -9.67 7.03
C LEU A 106 3.66 -10.02 7.82
N GLN A 107 3.75 -10.06 9.16
CA GLN A 107 2.59 -10.27 10.03
C GLN A 107 1.62 -9.07 10.01
N GLU A 108 2.16 -7.85 10.00
CA GLU A 108 1.35 -6.62 10.02
C GLU A 108 0.63 -6.37 8.69
N TYR A 109 1.14 -6.92 7.58
CA TYR A 109 0.61 -6.62 6.26
C TYR A 109 -0.25 -7.76 5.67
N VAL A 110 -0.26 -8.95 6.26
CA VAL A 110 -1.15 -10.02 5.81
C VAL A 110 -2.57 -9.81 6.36
N PRO A 111 -3.61 -9.76 5.49
CA PRO A 111 -5.00 -9.55 5.91
C PRO A 111 -5.49 -10.68 6.84
N SER A 112 -5.78 -10.37 8.10
CA SER A 112 -6.21 -11.36 9.11
C SER A 112 -7.42 -12.18 8.68
N LYS A 113 -8.43 -11.53 8.09
CA LYS A 113 -9.66 -12.22 7.69
C LYS A 113 -9.45 -13.17 6.50
N ALA A 114 -8.68 -12.77 5.48
CA ALA A 114 -8.32 -13.65 4.38
C ALA A 114 -7.48 -14.84 4.88
N PHE A 115 -6.48 -14.58 5.73
CA PHE A 115 -5.68 -15.61 6.38
C PHE A 115 -6.53 -16.61 7.17
N ASN A 116 -7.50 -16.13 7.96
CA ASN A 116 -8.39 -17.01 8.74
C ASN A 116 -9.30 -17.87 7.86
N GLY A 117 -9.54 -17.48 6.63
CA GLY A 117 -10.26 -18.24 5.60
C GLY A 117 -9.44 -19.37 4.96
N LEU A 118 -8.13 -19.46 5.21
CA LEU A 118 -7.26 -20.51 4.70
C LEU A 118 -7.40 -21.80 5.50
N PRO A 119 -7.20 -22.98 4.89
CA PRO A 119 -7.09 -24.26 5.62
C PRO A 119 -5.94 -24.25 6.64
N ASP A 120 -6.07 -25.03 7.71
CA ASP A 120 -5.06 -25.10 8.80
C ASP A 120 -3.66 -25.41 8.30
N ALA A 121 -3.53 -26.34 7.36
CA ALA A 121 -2.24 -26.71 6.79
C ALA A 121 -1.56 -25.53 6.11
N TYR A 122 -2.33 -24.71 5.38
CA TYR A 122 -1.80 -23.52 4.69
C TYR A 122 -1.49 -22.40 5.68
N ARG A 123 -2.34 -22.17 6.68
CA ARG A 123 -2.03 -21.23 7.76
C ARG A 123 -0.74 -21.55 8.49
N LYS A 124 -0.45 -22.84 8.70
CA LYS A 124 0.84 -23.27 9.29
C LYS A 124 2.03 -22.89 8.40
N LYS A 125 1.92 -23.04 7.07
CA LYS A 125 2.96 -22.60 6.11
C LYS A 125 3.20 -21.09 6.23
N VAL A 126 2.13 -20.28 6.21
CA VAL A 126 2.23 -18.82 6.32
C VAL A 126 2.82 -18.40 7.67
N ARG A 127 2.38 -18.98 8.80
CA ARG A 127 2.96 -18.70 10.13
C ARG A 127 4.45 -19.00 10.18
N ALA A 128 4.86 -20.11 9.63
CA ALA A 128 6.27 -20.50 9.63
C ALA A 128 7.13 -19.52 8.82
N LEU A 129 6.61 -19.03 7.68
CA LEU A 129 7.30 -18.08 6.81
C LEU A 129 7.32 -16.67 7.40
N TYR A 130 6.23 -16.23 8.03
CA TYR A 130 6.03 -14.85 8.48
C TYR A 130 6.35 -14.63 9.97
N GLY A 131 6.70 -15.70 10.68
CA GLY A 131 7.12 -15.63 12.09
C GLY A 131 5.96 -15.58 13.10
N GLY A 132 4.72 -15.87 12.68
CA GLY A 132 3.56 -15.90 13.58
C GLY A 132 2.23 -15.56 12.92
N ASP A 133 1.24 -15.32 13.76
CA ASP A 133 -0.10 -14.92 13.33
C ASP A 133 -0.16 -13.49 12.77
N PRO A 134 -1.18 -13.15 11.93
CA PRO A 134 -1.40 -11.81 11.45
C PRO A 134 -1.57 -10.77 12.56
N LEU A 135 -0.95 -9.61 12.38
CA LEU A 135 -1.05 -8.43 13.26
C LEU A 135 -1.73 -7.25 12.56
N SER A 136 -2.30 -7.47 11.39
CA SER A 136 -2.87 -6.42 10.53
C SER A 136 -3.98 -5.61 11.18
N ASP A 137 -4.83 -6.23 11.99
CA ASP A 137 -5.91 -5.52 12.70
C ASP A 137 -5.36 -4.50 13.69
N GLY A 138 -4.27 -4.83 14.38
CA GLY A 138 -3.57 -3.90 15.28
C GLY A 138 -2.92 -2.76 14.50
N TYR A 139 -2.22 -3.09 13.41
CA TYR A 139 -1.60 -2.10 12.54
C TYR A 139 -2.61 -1.11 11.94
N LEU A 140 -3.74 -1.57 11.44
CA LEU A 140 -4.79 -0.69 10.93
C LEU A 140 -5.46 0.14 12.03
N LYS A 141 -5.62 -0.40 13.24
CA LYS A 141 -6.09 0.39 14.39
C LYS A 141 -5.13 1.52 14.73
N PHE A 142 -3.82 1.28 14.69
CA PHE A 142 -2.82 2.35 14.83
C PHE A 142 -3.03 3.45 13.80
N ILE A 143 -3.15 3.11 12.51
CA ILE A 143 -3.36 4.11 11.46
C ILE A 143 -4.64 4.90 11.68
N VAL A 144 -5.75 4.22 11.91
CA VAL A 144 -7.08 4.85 11.91
C VAL A 144 -7.39 5.58 13.23
N ARG A 145 -6.94 5.04 14.37
CA ARG A 145 -7.34 5.56 15.69
C ARG A 145 -6.30 6.47 16.34
N GLU A 146 -5.04 6.38 15.91
CA GLU A 146 -3.96 7.18 16.50
C GLU A 146 -3.31 8.10 15.46
N LEU A 147 -2.79 7.54 14.36
CA LEU A 147 -2.05 8.30 13.37
C LEU A 147 -2.94 9.30 12.62
N LYS A 148 -4.05 8.83 12.03
CA LYS A 148 -4.94 9.72 11.26
C LYS A 148 -5.46 10.91 12.07
N PRO A 149 -6.00 10.76 13.29
CA PRO A 149 -6.40 11.90 14.11
C PRO A 149 -5.25 12.88 14.41
N MET A 150 -4.02 12.39 14.58
CA MET A 150 -2.83 13.23 14.76
C MET A 150 -2.54 14.04 13.49
N ILE A 151 -2.55 13.40 12.31
CA ILE A 151 -2.34 14.07 11.02
C ILE A 151 -3.42 15.12 10.77
N ASP A 152 -4.69 14.76 10.96
CA ASP A 152 -5.84 15.64 10.76
C ASP A 152 -5.79 16.91 11.64
N LYS A 153 -5.23 16.79 12.85
CA LYS A 153 -5.06 17.90 13.79
C LYS A 153 -3.82 18.76 13.49
N ARG A 154 -2.74 18.13 13.00
CA ARG A 154 -1.42 18.79 12.89
C ARG A 154 -1.23 19.50 11.55
N PHE A 155 -1.88 19.03 10.48
CA PHE A 155 -1.69 19.53 9.12
C PHE A 155 -2.98 20.14 8.56
N ASN A 156 -2.83 21.03 7.57
CA ASN A 156 -3.95 21.67 6.89
C ASN A 156 -4.58 20.71 5.86
N VAL A 157 -5.32 19.70 6.33
CA VAL A 157 -5.86 18.63 5.48
C VAL A 157 -7.38 18.55 5.51
N LYS A 158 -7.94 17.97 4.46
CA LYS A 158 -9.32 17.48 4.42
C LYS A 158 -9.36 16.15 5.15
N THR A 159 -10.31 15.99 6.07
CA THR A 159 -10.37 14.84 6.99
C THR A 159 -11.36 13.77 6.53
N ASP A 160 -12.13 14.08 5.50
CA ASP A 160 -13.18 13.20 4.98
C ASP A 160 -12.60 12.06 4.12
N ARG A 161 -13.38 10.99 3.99
CA ARG A 161 -13.07 9.79 3.23
C ARG A 161 -12.64 10.09 1.79
N ALA A 162 -13.37 10.97 1.08
CA ALA A 162 -13.12 11.24 -0.34
C ALA A 162 -11.75 11.87 -0.60
N ASN A 163 -11.12 12.42 0.45
CA ASN A 163 -9.81 13.03 0.42
C ASN A 163 -8.75 12.24 1.20
N THR A 164 -9.05 10.99 1.57
CA THR A 164 -8.12 10.09 2.27
C THR A 164 -7.89 8.83 1.44
N ALA A 165 -6.67 8.62 1.01
CA ALA A 165 -6.26 7.44 0.24
C ALA A 165 -5.16 6.66 0.96
N ILE A 166 -5.00 5.38 0.61
CA ILE A 166 -3.96 4.50 1.12
C ILE A 166 -3.32 3.72 -0.03
N MET A 167 -2.01 3.50 0.00
CA MET A 167 -1.31 2.81 -1.09
C MET A 167 -0.06 2.07 -0.59
N GLY A 168 0.30 1.01 -1.30
CA GLY A 168 1.55 0.29 -1.11
C GLY A 168 1.81 -0.74 -2.20
N SER A 169 2.94 -1.42 -2.12
CA SER A 169 3.32 -2.51 -3.02
C SER A 169 3.47 -3.83 -2.30
N SER A 170 3.36 -4.93 -3.06
CA SER A 170 3.61 -6.26 -2.54
C SER A 170 2.70 -6.59 -1.35
N MET A 171 3.27 -6.89 -0.20
CA MET A 171 2.54 -7.01 1.07
C MET A 171 1.86 -5.69 1.46
N GLY A 172 2.49 -4.53 1.17
CA GLY A 172 1.88 -3.22 1.38
C GLY A 172 0.61 -2.98 0.55
N ALA A 173 0.50 -3.63 -0.61
CA ALA A 173 -0.73 -3.65 -1.40
C ALA A 173 -1.83 -4.47 -0.71
N LEU A 174 -1.50 -5.62 -0.14
CA LEU A 174 -2.46 -6.44 0.61
C LEU A 174 -3.06 -5.68 1.79
N ILE A 175 -2.22 -5.01 2.58
CA ILE A 175 -2.72 -4.24 3.73
C ILE A 175 -3.46 -2.98 3.31
N SER A 176 -3.15 -2.38 2.14
CA SER A 176 -3.93 -1.27 1.57
C SER A 176 -5.35 -1.70 1.18
N LEU A 177 -5.49 -2.86 0.55
CA LEU A 177 -6.78 -3.45 0.25
C LEU A 177 -7.55 -3.78 1.53
N TYR A 178 -6.90 -4.42 2.48
CA TYR A 178 -7.51 -4.73 3.78
C TYR A 178 -7.97 -3.47 4.53
N ALA A 179 -7.21 -2.37 4.41
CA ALA A 179 -7.56 -1.10 5.04
C ALA A 179 -8.86 -0.49 4.49
N ILE A 180 -9.02 -0.46 3.16
CA ILE A 180 -10.22 0.10 2.56
C ILE A 180 -11.46 -0.78 2.80
N ASP A 181 -11.26 -2.10 2.89
CA ASP A 181 -12.32 -3.06 3.17
C ASP A 181 -12.80 -2.97 4.62
N GLU A 182 -11.88 -2.87 5.58
CA GLU A 182 -12.22 -2.84 7.02
C GLU A 182 -12.59 -1.43 7.52
N TYR A 183 -12.11 -0.39 6.85
CA TYR A 183 -12.35 1.00 7.21
C TYR A 183 -12.89 1.83 6.02
N PRO A 184 -14.00 1.41 5.38
CA PRO A 184 -14.55 2.09 4.20
C PRO A 184 -15.05 3.51 4.48
N ASN A 185 -15.28 3.86 5.74
CA ASN A 185 -15.65 5.22 6.15
C ASN A 185 -14.43 6.15 6.33
N VAL A 186 -13.22 5.59 6.30
CA VAL A 186 -11.96 6.34 6.46
C VAL A 186 -11.26 6.53 5.13
N PHE A 187 -11.13 5.48 4.34
CA PHE A 187 -10.42 5.50 3.06
C PHE A 187 -11.39 5.49 1.89
N GLY A 188 -11.30 6.46 1.00
CA GLY A 188 -12.11 6.54 -0.22
C GLY A 188 -11.41 5.98 -1.44
N ALA A 189 -10.10 5.75 -1.37
CA ALA A 189 -9.33 5.18 -2.47
C ALA A 189 -8.17 4.32 -1.94
N ALA A 190 -7.88 3.22 -2.64
CA ALA A 190 -6.74 2.36 -2.34
C ALA A 190 -5.96 1.99 -3.59
N GLY A 191 -4.61 2.01 -3.47
CA GLY A 191 -3.67 1.63 -4.53
C GLY A 191 -2.88 0.38 -4.15
N MET A 192 -3.00 -0.66 -4.96
CA MET A 192 -2.40 -1.96 -4.77
C MET A 192 -1.43 -2.26 -5.92
N MET A 193 -0.14 -1.94 -5.74
CA MET A 193 0.88 -2.20 -6.75
C MET A 193 1.55 -3.55 -6.51
N SER A 194 1.68 -4.37 -7.56
CA SER A 194 2.32 -5.70 -7.50
C SER A 194 1.86 -6.51 -6.29
N THR A 195 0.55 -6.67 -6.11
CA THR A 195 -0.03 -7.29 -4.90
C THR A 195 0.46 -8.71 -4.68
N HIS A 196 1.00 -8.98 -3.49
CA HIS A 196 1.56 -10.29 -3.14
C HIS A 196 0.48 -11.33 -2.80
N TRP A 197 -0.34 -11.66 -3.80
CA TRP A 197 -1.48 -12.58 -3.65
C TRP A 197 -1.10 -13.97 -3.13
N PRO A 198 0.03 -14.60 -3.57
CA PRO A 198 0.33 -15.98 -3.21
C PRO A 198 0.49 -16.24 -1.70
N LEU A 199 0.86 -15.24 -0.89
CA LEU A 199 1.25 -15.34 0.52
C LEU A 199 2.45 -16.25 0.77
N VAL A 200 2.55 -17.37 0.08
CA VAL A 200 3.68 -18.30 0.10
C VAL A 200 4.23 -18.39 -1.33
N ILE A 201 5.53 -18.27 -1.48
CA ILE A 201 6.24 -18.40 -2.76
C ILE A 201 7.31 -19.46 -2.64
N ASN A 202 7.67 -20.08 -3.75
CA ASN A 202 8.82 -20.96 -3.82
C ASN A 202 10.12 -20.13 -3.75
N PRO A 203 11.19 -20.66 -3.14
CA PRO A 203 12.46 -19.94 -2.98
C PRO A 203 13.11 -19.50 -4.30
N ASP A 204 12.80 -20.17 -5.39
CA ASP A 204 13.26 -19.88 -6.75
C ASP A 204 12.29 -19.01 -7.56
N ASN A 205 11.24 -18.49 -6.92
CA ASN A 205 10.17 -17.70 -7.51
C ASN A 205 9.34 -18.45 -8.58
N THR A 206 9.42 -19.76 -8.63
CA THR A 206 8.54 -20.55 -9.50
C THR A 206 7.10 -20.51 -8.98
N PRO A 207 6.10 -20.75 -9.86
CA PRO A 207 4.72 -20.85 -9.44
C PRO A 207 4.54 -21.91 -8.35
N VAL A 208 3.72 -21.61 -7.34
CA VAL A 208 3.25 -22.61 -6.38
C VAL A 208 2.37 -23.65 -7.10
N SER A 209 2.09 -24.77 -6.43
CA SER A 209 1.19 -25.79 -6.98
C SER A 209 -0.19 -25.21 -7.30
N ASP A 210 -0.90 -25.83 -8.23
CA ASP A 210 -2.26 -25.41 -8.55
C ASP A 210 -3.20 -25.57 -7.35
N GLU A 211 -2.95 -26.55 -6.46
CA GLU A 211 -3.68 -26.70 -5.21
C GLU A 211 -3.48 -25.49 -4.30
N ASP A 212 -2.23 -25.07 -4.06
CA ASP A 212 -1.92 -23.88 -3.25
C ASP A 212 -2.49 -22.59 -3.89
N TYR A 213 -2.45 -22.49 -5.23
CA TYR A 213 -3.08 -21.40 -5.97
C TYR A 213 -4.59 -21.32 -5.72
N GLU A 214 -5.30 -22.45 -5.84
CA GLU A 214 -6.75 -22.52 -5.63
C GLU A 214 -7.12 -22.22 -4.17
N VAL A 215 -6.36 -22.73 -3.22
CA VAL A 215 -6.56 -22.49 -1.79
C VAL A 215 -6.50 -21.00 -1.48
N VAL A 216 -5.45 -20.32 -1.93
CA VAL A 216 -5.24 -18.90 -1.64
C VAL A 216 -6.25 -18.02 -2.39
N SER A 217 -6.43 -18.27 -3.68
CA SER A 217 -7.36 -17.49 -4.50
C SER A 217 -8.78 -17.58 -3.95
N SER A 218 -9.25 -18.79 -3.59
CA SER A 218 -10.57 -19.00 -3.00
C SER A 218 -10.72 -18.32 -1.63
N ALA A 219 -9.66 -18.23 -0.83
CA ALA A 219 -9.72 -17.53 0.44
C ALA A 219 -9.88 -16.01 0.24
N PHE A 220 -9.13 -15.41 -0.69
CA PHE A 220 -9.30 -14.00 -1.04
C PHE A 220 -10.67 -13.72 -1.66
N GLU A 221 -11.16 -14.54 -2.57
CA GLU A 221 -12.50 -14.38 -3.17
C GLU A 221 -13.60 -14.39 -2.11
N ARG A 222 -13.57 -15.36 -1.18
CA ARG A 222 -14.55 -15.45 -0.10
C ARG A 222 -14.50 -14.25 0.84
N TYR A 223 -13.29 -13.71 1.09
CA TYR A 223 -13.13 -12.52 1.91
C TYR A 223 -13.61 -11.27 1.17
N LEU A 224 -13.14 -11.03 -0.05
CA LEU A 224 -13.39 -9.80 -0.79
C LEU A 224 -14.85 -9.64 -1.23
N ALA A 225 -15.52 -10.72 -1.58
CA ALA A 225 -16.90 -10.66 -2.12
C ALA A 225 -17.88 -9.89 -1.20
N PRO A 226 -17.92 -10.12 0.12
CA PRO A 226 -18.74 -9.32 1.05
C PRO A 226 -18.04 -8.03 1.54
N ALA A 227 -16.70 -7.99 1.57
CA ALA A 227 -15.93 -6.94 2.23
C ALA A 227 -15.74 -5.69 1.36
N LEU A 228 -15.59 -5.85 0.04
CA LEU A 228 -15.36 -4.73 -0.87
C LEU A 228 -16.40 -3.61 -0.66
N PRO A 229 -15.97 -2.36 -0.49
CA PRO A 229 -16.86 -1.24 -0.22
C PRO A 229 -17.75 -0.89 -1.42
N SER A 230 -18.60 0.12 -1.28
CA SER A 230 -19.51 0.54 -2.35
C SER A 230 -18.75 1.18 -3.52
N PRO A 231 -18.93 0.73 -4.76
CA PRO A 231 -18.31 1.34 -5.94
C PRO A 231 -18.79 2.77 -6.23
N ALA A 232 -19.92 3.19 -5.65
CA ALA A 232 -20.42 4.56 -5.80
C ALA A 232 -19.54 5.60 -5.10
N THR A 233 -18.72 5.17 -4.15
CA THR A 233 -17.99 6.10 -3.27
C THR A 233 -16.52 5.75 -3.05
N HIS A 234 -16.03 4.68 -3.68
CA HIS A 234 -14.65 4.23 -3.51
C HIS A 234 -13.97 3.98 -4.86
N LYS A 235 -12.63 4.06 -4.85
CA LYS A 235 -11.78 3.75 -5.99
C LYS A 235 -10.75 2.69 -5.62
N LEU A 236 -10.53 1.75 -6.54
CA LEU A 236 -9.53 0.68 -6.39
C LEU A 236 -8.57 0.70 -7.59
N TYR A 237 -7.29 0.74 -7.32
CA TYR A 237 -6.26 0.59 -8.32
C TYR A 237 -5.44 -0.67 -8.05
N PHE A 238 -5.21 -1.47 -9.09
CA PHE A 238 -4.32 -2.64 -9.05
C PHE A 238 -3.34 -2.58 -10.20
N ASP A 239 -2.15 -3.09 -9.98
CA ASP A 239 -1.23 -3.38 -11.07
C ASP A 239 -0.30 -4.56 -10.75
N HIS A 240 0.41 -5.00 -11.78
CA HIS A 240 1.52 -5.93 -11.67
C HIS A 240 2.47 -5.79 -12.87
N GLY A 241 3.74 -6.14 -12.67
CA GLY A 241 4.70 -6.38 -13.73
C GLY A 241 4.53 -7.75 -14.36
N SER A 242 5.60 -8.25 -14.98
CA SER A 242 5.65 -9.61 -15.52
C SER A 242 6.95 -10.36 -15.19
N GLU A 243 7.86 -9.71 -14.47
CA GLU A 243 9.18 -10.25 -14.16
C GLU A 243 9.34 -10.49 -12.65
N THR A 244 10.27 -11.36 -12.30
CA THR A 244 10.58 -11.72 -10.92
C THR A 244 9.34 -12.25 -10.18
N LEU A 245 9.01 -11.77 -8.97
CA LEU A 245 7.81 -12.19 -8.24
C LEU A 245 6.51 -11.90 -9.00
N ASP A 246 6.46 -10.82 -9.78
CA ASP A 246 5.28 -10.42 -10.54
C ASP A 246 4.91 -11.41 -11.65
N ALA A 247 5.84 -12.27 -12.07
CA ALA A 247 5.61 -13.24 -13.13
C ALA A 247 4.41 -14.17 -12.87
N VAL A 248 4.07 -14.41 -11.61
CA VAL A 248 2.97 -15.28 -11.22
C VAL A 248 1.68 -14.55 -10.83
N TYR A 249 1.68 -13.22 -10.77
CA TYR A 249 0.57 -12.45 -10.18
C TYR A 249 -0.65 -12.33 -11.09
N ALA A 250 -0.46 -12.34 -12.40
CA ALA A 250 -1.55 -12.10 -13.36
C ALA A 250 -2.75 -13.02 -13.14
N ARG A 251 -2.54 -14.33 -12.90
CA ARG A 251 -3.63 -15.30 -12.71
C ARG A 251 -4.44 -15.04 -11.43
N TYR A 252 -3.78 -14.56 -10.35
CA TYR A 252 -4.47 -14.17 -9.12
C TYR A 252 -5.26 -12.88 -9.32
N GLN A 253 -4.63 -11.89 -9.96
CA GLN A 253 -5.27 -10.60 -10.24
C GLN A 253 -6.54 -10.77 -11.08
N GLN A 254 -6.53 -11.64 -12.09
CA GLN A 254 -7.72 -11.92 -12.89
C GLN A 254 -8.91 -12.42 -12.06
N ARG A 255 -8.67 -13.26 -11.06
CA ARG A 255 -9.73 -13.72 -10.14
C ARG A 255 -10.26 -12.58 -9.26
N VAL A 256 -9.36 -11.77 -8.74
CA VAL A 256 -9.75 -10.59 -7.94
C VAL A 256 -10.52 -9.59 -8.81
N ASP A 257 -10.09 -9.34 -10.03
CA ASP A 257 -10.79 -8.47 -10.99
C ASP A 257 -12.22 -8.93 -11.25
N ALA A 258 -12.45 -10.24 -11.33
CA ALA A 258 -13.79 -10.81 -11.48
C ALA A 258 -14.67 -10.52 -10.24
N VAL A 259 -14.11 -10.60 -9.03
CA VAL A 259 -14.83 -10.23 -7.79
C VAL A 259 -15.15 -8.74 -7.75
N VAL A 260 -14.18 -7.89 -8.11
CA VAL A 260 -14.33 -6.42 -8.17
C VAL A 260 -15.42 -6.03 -9.19
N ALA A 261 -15.38 -6.62 -10.38
CA ALA A 261 -16.40 -6.39 -11.41
C ALA A 261 -17.80 -6.85 -10.94
N LYS A 262 -17.89 -8.03 -10.33
CA LYS A 262 -19.15 -8.56 -9.78
C LYS A 262 -19.73 -7.67 -8.67
N ARG A 263 -18.88 -6.99 -7.90
CA ARG A 263 -19.29 -6.00 -6.89
C ARG A 263 -19.92 -4.74 -7.50
N GLY A 264 -19.76 -4.53 -8.81
CA GLY A 264 -20.31 -3.39 -9.54
C GLY A 264 -19.30 -2.26 -9.84
N TYR A 265 -18.01 -2.48 -9.58
CA TYR A 265 -16.97 -1.56 -10.02
C TYR A 265 -16.85 -1.57 -11.55
N LYS A 266 -16.49 -0.42 -12.12
CA LYS A 266 -16.36 -0.22 -13.57
C LYS A 266 -14.94 0.13 -13.93
N GLN A 267 -14.30 -0.69 -14.75
CA GLN A 267 -12.94 -0.50 -15.25
C GLN A 267 -12.78 0.88 -15.88
N GLY A 268 -11.73 1.60 -15.50
CA GLY A 268 -11.43 2.94 -15.97
C GLY A 268 -12.24 4.08 -15.32
N ILE A 269 -13.25 3.77 -14.48
CA ILE A 269 -14.07 4.76 -13.78
C ILE A 269 -13.74 4.82 -12.28
N ASN A 270 -14.05 3.75 -11.57
CA ASN A 270 -13.83 3.63 -10.13
C ASN A 270 -12.97 2.42 -9.75
N TRP A 271 -12.52 1.67 -10.74
CA TRP A 271 -11.56 0.59 -10.65
C TRP A 271 -10.64 0.62 -11.86
N LEU A 272 -9.36 0.36 -11.64
CA LEU A 272 -8.38 0.24 -12.72
C LEU A 272 -7.38 -0.87 -12.38
N THR A 273 -7.26 -1.87 -13.25
CA THR A 273 -6.17 -2.85 -13.23
C THR A 273 -5.27 -2.63 -14.44
N ARG A 274 -3.95 -2.62 -14.24
CA ARG A 274 -2.94 -2.46 -15.28
C ARG A 274 -1.90 -3.57 -15.22
N SER A 275 -1.48 -4.05 -16.38
CA SER A 275 -0.29 -4.89 -16.53
C SER A 275 0.84 -4.06 -17.14
N PHE A 276 2.06 -4.26 -16.65
CA PHE A 276 3.28 -3.59 -17.10
C PHE A 276 4.31 -4.64 -17.53
N PRO A 277 4.25 -5.14 -18.78
CA PRO A 277 5.18 -6.17 -19.28
C PRO A 277 6.63 -5.72 -19.17
N GLY A 278 7.52 -6.63 -18.75
CA GLY A 278 8.95 -6.37 -18.57
C GLY A 278 9.30 -5.69 -17.23
N GLN A 279 8.32 -5.26 -16.45
CA GLN A 279 8.57 -4.64 -15.14
C GLN A 279 8.78 -5.70 -14.05
N LYS A 280 9.74 -5.42 -13.16
CA LYS A 280 10.15 -6.28 -12.05
C LYS A 280 9.42 -5.93 -10.76
N HIS A 281 9.52 -6.81 -9.78
CA HIS A 281 9.02 -6.58 -8.41
C HIS A 281 10.05 -5.80 -7.59
N ASN A 282 10.19 -4.51 -7.83
CA ASN A 282 11.11 -3.63 -7.09
C ASN A 282 10.71 -2.16 -7.19
N GLU A 283 11.36 -1.33 -6.36
CA GLU A 283 11.10 0.09 -6.21
C GLU A 283 11.33 0.87 -7.52
N ILE A 284 12.36 0.55 -8.30
CA ILE A 284 12.62 1.21 -9.59
C ILE A 284 11.45 1.00 -10.57
N SER A 285 10.94 -0.22 -10.64
CA SER A 285 9.78 -0.53 -11.47
C SER A 285 8.52 0.17 -10.96
N TRP A 286 8.32 0.28 -9.65
CA TRP A 286 7.19 1.00 -9.07
C TRP A 286 7.33 2.51 -9.27
N ALA A 287 8.50 3.10 -9.10
CA ALA A 287 8.79 4.51 -9.41
C ALA A 287 8.42 4.84 -10.85
N SER A 288 8.86 4.02 -11.81
CA SER A 288 8.62 4.28 -13.25
C SER A 288 7.14 4.34 -13.66
N ARG A 289 6.22 3.87 -12.81
CA ARG A 289 4.78 3.82 -13.10
C ARG A 289 3.88 4.40 -12.02
N VAL A 290 4.44 4.97 -10.94
CA VAL A 290 3.69 5.52 -9.80
C VAL A 290 2.74 6.65 -10.20
N ASP A 291 3.02 7.38 -11.27
CA ASP A 291 2.13 8.40 -11.83
C ASP A 291 0.72 7.87 -12.14
N VAL A 292 0.60 6.59 -12.55
CA VAL A 292 -0.68 6.01 -12.95
C VAL A 292 -1.63 5.86 -11.76
N PRO A 293 -1.25 5.18 -10.65
CA PRO A 293 -2.10 5.15 -9.46
C PRO A 293 -2.32 6.54 -8.85
N LEU A 294 -1.31 7.41 -8.80
CA LEU A 294 -1.47 8.75 -8.23
C LEU A 294 -2.56 9.55 -8.96
N GLN A 295 -2.55 9.57 -10.30
CA GLN A 295 -3.56 10.27 -11.08
C GLN A 295 -4.96 9.64 -10.95
N PHE A 296 -5.03 8.30 -10.88
CA PHE A 296 -6.30 7.61 -10.76
C PHE A 296 -6.96 7.82 -9.37
N LEU A 297 -6.17 7.73 -8.30
CA LEU A 297 -6.66 7.83 -6.91
C LEU A 297 -6.91 9.27 -6.47
N LEU A 298 -6.13 10.23 -6.99
CA LEU A 298 -6.09 11.62 -6.55
C LEU A 298 -6.45 12.61 -7.70
N PRO A 299 -7.50 12.37 -8.48
CA PRO A 299 -7.81 13.26 -9.62
C PRO A 299 -7.99 14.71 -9.16
N PRO A 300 -7.79 15.69 -10.04
CA PRO A 300 -8.06 17.08 -9.75
C PRO A 300 -9.49 17.28 -9.21
N LEU A 301 -9.68 18.29 -8.39
CA LEU A 301 -11.02 18.74 -7.99
C LEU A 301 -11.58 19.60 -9.14
N HIS A 302 -12.73 19.24 -9.62
CA HIS A 302 -13.50 20.04 -10.60
C HIS A 302 -14.22 21.18 -9.91
#